data_7aa24ad423c4a851a839cdcb0f24ffcd
#
_entry.id   7aa24ad423c4a851a839cdcb0f24ffcd
#
_cell.length_a   1.000
_cell.length_b   1.000
_cell.length_c   1.000
_cell.angle_alpha   90.00
_cell.angle_beta   90.00
_cell.angle_gamma   90.00
#
_symmetry.space_group_name_H-M   'P 1'
#
loop_
_entity.id
_entity.type
_entity.pdbx_description
1 polymer ?
#
loop_
_entity_poly.entity_id
_entity_poly.type
_entity_poly.pdbx_seq_one_letter_code
_entity_poly.pdbx_strand_id
1 'polypeptide(L)'
;MKIRIVPLFSIIIFLIIFLFFYKGLQNSNIYVPKNTIKKDIPSFKVEIFETSEVTTSEVIFKDNKFYLVNIWSSWCIPCRDEHSFLMELKTQKNLKIVGINYKDNNKKAKTFLNELGSPYEIILTDKDGTIAIEWGAYGVPETFLVFNKKIIKKIIGPINQNLLLEIKKIIE
;
A
#
# COMPACT_ATOMS: atom_id res chain seq x y z
N MET A 1 -33.14 -39.29 32.73
CA MET A 1 -31.97 -38.69 32.06
C MET A 1 -32.22 -37.18 31.96
N LYS A 2 -31.64 -36.32 32.86
CA LYS A 2 -31.82 -34.86 32.81
C LYS A 2 -30.88 -34.32 31.75
N ILE A 3 -31.41 -33.99 30.58
CA ILE A 3 -30.66 -33.28 29.55
C ILE A 3 -30.24 -31.92 30.15
N ARG A 4 -28.92 -31.70 30.24
CA ARG A 4 -28.39 -30.43 30.68
C ARG A 4 -28.58 -29.40 29.58
N ILE A 5 -29.67 -28.63 29.59
CA ILE A 5 -30.08 -27.63 28.61
C ILE A 5 -29.06 -26.49 28.51
N VAL A 6 -28.34 -26.21 29.60
CA VAL A 6 -27.35 -25.14 29.69
C VAL A 6 -26.22 -25.25 28.64
N PRO A 7 -25.54 -26.41 28.43
CA PRO A 7 -24.49 -26.49 27.41
C PRO A 7 -25.04 -26.37 26.00
N LEU A 8 -26.25 -26.86 25.73
CA LEU A 8 -26.88 -26.73 24.41
C LEU A 8 -27.16 -25.25 24.08
N PHE A 9 -27.67 -24.50 25.04
CA PHE A 9 -27.96 -23.08 24.88
C PHE A 9 -26.67 -22.26 24.67
N SER A 10 -25.58 -22.59 25.38
CA SER A 10 -24.27 -21.96 25.20
C SER A 10 -23.69 -22.19 23.79
N ILE A 11 -23.84 -23.40 23.25
CA ILE A 11 -23.40 -23.74 21.89
C ILE A 11 -24.18 -22.93 20.85
N ILE A 12 -25.50 -22.81 21.02
CA ILE A 12 -26.34 -22.03 20.09
C ILE A 12 -25.94 -20.56 20.09
N ILE A 13 -25.74 -19.97 21.28
CA ILE A 13 -25.29 -18.58 21.40
C ILE A 13 -23.93 -18.39 20.71
N PHE A 14 -22.98 -19.29 20.95
CA PHE A 14 -21.66 -19.25 20.32
C PHE A 14 -21.76 -19.29 18.78
N LEU A 15 -22.59 -20.18 18.23
CA LEU A 15 -22.80 -20.28 16.78
C LEU A 15 -23.43 -19.01 16.19
N ILE A 16 -24.38 -18.39 16.90
CA ILE A 16 -25.00 -17.13 16.45
C ILE A 16 -23.95 -16.00 16.40
N ILE A 17 -23.16 -15.88 17.46
CA ILE A 17 -22.08 -14.88 17.54
C ILE A 17 -21.02 -15.14 16.45
N PHE A 18 -20.61 -16.39 16.28
CA PHE A 18 -19.65 -16.79 15.25
C PHE A 18 -20.16 -16.45 13.84
N LEU A 19 -21.40 -16.78 13.51
CA LEU A 19 -22.00 -16.47 12.21
C LEU A 19 -22.14 -14.96 11.99
N PHE A 20 -22.46 -14.21 13.03
CA PHE A 20 -22.53 -12.73 12.96
C PHE A 20 -21.16 -12.12 12.61
N PHE A 21 -20.11 -12.52 13.32
CA PHE A 21 -18.75 -12.05 13.03
C PHE A 21 -18.23 -12.57 11.67
N TYR A 22 -18.52 -13.82 11.34
CA TYR A 22 -18.13 -14.40 10.04
C TYR A 22 -18.73 -13.62 8.86
N LYS A 23 -20.03 -13.30 8.90
CA LYS A 23 -20.68 -12.43 7.89
C LYS A 23 -20.14 -11.02 7.90
N GLY A 24 -19.85 -10.45 9.09
CA GLY A 24 -19.25 -9.12 9.21
C GLY A 24 -17.88 -9.02 8.55
N LEU A 25 -17.05 -10.06 8.69
CA LEU A 25 -15.71 -10.11 8.08
C LEU A 25 -15.77 -10.30 6.55
N GLN A 26 -16.77 -11.01 6.02
CA GLN A 26 -16.91 -11.15 4.56
C GLN A 26 -17.36 -9.86 3.86
N ASN A 27 -18.02 -8.96 4.56
CA ASN A 27 -18.52 -7.68 4.04
C ASN A 27 -17.66 -6.49 4.51
N SER A 28 -16.36 -6.67 4.66
CA SER A 28 -15.46 -5.56 4.98
C SER A 28 -15.42 -4.58 3.81
N ASN A 29 -16.35 -3.63 3.77
CA ASN A 29 -16.26 -2.46 2.92
C ASN A 29 -15.07 -1.63 3.41
N ILE A 30 -13.93 -1.78 2.76
CA ILE A 30 -12.77 -0.92 3.01
C ILE A 30 -13.21 0.49 2.62
N TYR A 31 -13.45 1.32 3.64
CA TYR A 31 -13.82 2.71 3.43
C TYR A 31 -12.63 3.46 2.84
N VAL A 32 -12.68 3.76 1.56
CA VAL A 32 -11.76 4.69 0.92
C VAL A 32 -12.38 6.08 1.01
N PRO A 33 -11.83 6.99 1.82
CA PRO A 33 -12.34 8.36 1.86
C PRO A 33 -12.29 8.97 0.47
N LYS A 34 -13.43 9.35 -0.09
CA LYS A 34 -13.54 10.02 -1.41
C LYS A 34 -12.68 11.29 -1.50
N ASN A 35 -12.27 11.83 -0.36
CA ASN A 35 -11.49 13.06 -0.26
C ASN A 35 -10.00 12.91 -0.61
N THR A 36 -9.50 11.71 -0.88
CA THR A 36 -8.08 11.49 -1.26
C THR A 36 -7.88 11.60 -2.78
N ILE A 37 -8.93 11.38 -3.57
CA ILE A 37 -8.87 11.45 -5.04
C ILE A 37 -9.00 12.91 -5.50
N LYS A 38 -8.16 13.34 -6.45
CA LYS A 38 -8.02 14.72 -6.95
C LYS A 38 -7.38 15.72 -5.96
N LYS A 39 -6.87 15.26 -4.82
CA LYS A 39 -6.01 16.08 -3.95
C LYS A 39 -4.62 16.23 -4.58
N ASP A 40 -4.00 17.37 -4.30
CA ASP A 40 -2.58 17.54 -4.56
C ASP A 40 -1.77 16.59 -3.67
N ILE A 41 -0.61 16.15 -4.18
CA ILE A 41 0.33 15.37 -3.38
C ILE A 41 0.78 16.20 -2.16
N PRO A 42 1.10 15.56 -1.02
CA PRO A 42 1.64 16.27 0.13
C PRO A 42 3.00 16.89 -0.20
N SER A 43 3.28 18.06 0.40
CA SER A 43 4.61 18.65 0.36
C SER A 43 5.42 18.09 1.54
N PHE A 44 6.55 17.44 1.25
CA PHE A 44 7.40 16.81 2.27
C PHE A 44 8.88 16.92 1.92
N LYS A 45 9.71 16.77 2.95
CA LYS A 45 11.16 16.64 2.88
C LYS A 45 11.55 15.30 3.49
N VAL A 46 12.40 14.52 2.81
CA VAL A 46 12.65 13.13 3.19
C VAL A 46 14.05 12.66 2.81
N GLU A 47 14.60 11.71 3.55
CA GLU A 47 15.85 11.05 3.23
C GLU A 47 15.64 9.99 2.13
N ILE A 48 16.55 9.95 1.16
CA ILE A 48 16.63 8.87 0.17
C ILE A 48 17.25 7.66 0.85
N PHE A 49 16.65 6.50 0.60
CA PHE A 49 17.12 5.23 1.12
C PHE A 49 18.58 4.97 0.74
N GLU A 50 19.39 4.49 1.68
CA GLU A 50 20.82 4.18 1.58
C GLU A 50 21.78 5.36 1.40
N THR A 51 21.42 6.47 0.79
CA THR A 51 22.32 7.59 0.56
C THR A 51 22.30 8.63 1.68
N SER A 52 21.21 8.67 2.45
CA SER A 52 20.93 9.72 3.45
C SER A 52 20.87 11.15 2.86
N GLU A 53 20.85 11.27 1.54
CA GLU A 53 20.58 12.53 0.87
C GLU A 53 19.13 12.95 1.09
N VAL A 54 18.92 14.24 1.27
CA VAL A 54 17.57 14.77 1.49
C VAL A 54 17.01 15.32 0.19
N THR A 55 15.78 14.90 -0.13
CA THR A 55 15.02 15.36 -1.29
C THR A 55 13.65 15.92 -0.90
N THR A 56 12.94 16.52 -1.83
CA THR A 56 11.58 17.05 -1.62
C THR A 56 10.60 16.50 -2.63
N SER A 57 9.31 16.59 -2.30
CA SER A 57 8.23 16.20 -3.22
C SER A 57 8.32 16.92 -4.58
N GLU A 58 8.71 18.21 -4.59
CA GLU A 58 8.83 19.01 -5.81
C GLU A 58 9.92 18.48 -6.75
N VAL A 59 11.02 17.97 -6.21
CA VAL A 59 12.14 17.40 -6.97
C VAL A 59 11.76 16.04 -7.52
N ILE A 60 11.06 15.22 -6.73
CA ILE A 60 10.66 13.86 -7.13
C ILE A 60 9.61 13.92 -8.24
N PHE A 61 8.54 14.72 -8.06
CA PHE A 61 7.37 14.78 -8.95
C PHE A 61 7.45 15.92 -9.98
N LYS A 62 8.64 16.16 -10.54
CA LYS A 62 8.88 17.28 -11.48
C LYS A 62 8.46 16.98 -12.92
N ASP A 63 8.45 15.71 -13.32
CA ASP A 63 8.23 15.32 -14.70
C ASP A 63 6.74 15.20 -15.01
N ASN A 64 6.38 15.45 -16.29
CA ASN A 64 5.02 15.22 -16.77
C ASN A 64 4.81 13.73 -17.13
N LYS A 65 4.90 12.87 -16.11
CA LYS A 65 4.72 11.42 -16.20
C LYS A 65 3.75 10.97 -15.12
N PHE A 66 3.27 9.74 -15.26
CA PHE A 66 2.60 9.07 -14.16
C PHE A 66 3.62 8.62 -13.10
N TYR A 67 3.22 8.75 -11.83
CA TYR A 67 3.98 8.21 -10.72
C TYR A 67 3.12 7.22 -9.95
N LEU A 68 3.70 6.07 -9.64
CA LEU A 68 3.11 5.07 -8.75
C LEU A 68 3.86 5.14 -7.42
N VAL A 69 3.24 5.73 -6.40
CA VAL A 69 3.81 5.82 -5.07
C VAL A 69 3.33 4.63 -4.26
N ASN A 70 4.22 3.72 -3.94
CA ASN A 70 3.92 2.49 -3.20
C ASN A 70 4.53 2.57 -1.81
N ILE A 71 3.70 2.42 -0.78
CA ILE A 71 4.10 2.38 0.63
C ILE A 71 4.26 0.93 1.03
N TRP A 72 5.47 0.54 1.43
CA TRP A 72 5.87 -0.84 1.63
C TRP A 72 6.82 -1.04 2.81
N SER A 73 7.00 -2.28 3.23
CA SER A 73 7.99 -2.67 4.23
C SER A 73 8.48 -4.09 3.99
N SER A 74 9.69 -4.41 4.43
CA SER A 74 10.26 -5.77 4.32
C SER A 74 9.54 -6.80 5.20
N TRP A 75 8.91 -6.37 6.29
CA TRP A 75 8.14 -7.22 7.22
C TRP A 75 6.69 -7.46 6.75
N CYS A 76 6.27 -6.82 5.68
CA CYS A 76 4.91 -6.88 5.15
C CYS A 76 4.75 -8.05 4.17
N ILE A 77 4.03 -9.09 4.53
CA ILE A 77 3.80 -10.26 3.67
C ILE A 77 3.04 -9.90 2.39
N PRO A 78 1.90 -9.15 2.44
CA PRO A 78 1.20 -8.75 1.22
C PRO A 78 2.02 -7.86 0.28
N CYS A 79 3.02 -7.11 0.81
CA CYS A 79 3.93 -6.33 -0.02
C CYS A 79 4.85 -7.25 -0.86
N ARG A 80 5.21 -8.42 -0.32
CA ARG A 80 5.96 -9.46 -1.05
C ARG A 80 5.10 -10.08 -2.16
N ASP A 81 3.82 -10.30 -1.90
CA ASP A 81 2.88 -10.89 -2.85
C ASP A 81 2.64 -9.98 -4.07
N GLU A 82 2.56 -8.65 -3.87
CA GLU A 82 2.37 -7.68 -4.97
C GLU A 82 3.64 -7.37 -5.76
N HIS A 83 4.82 -7.74 -5.24
CA HIS A 83 6.11 -7.27 -5.75
C HIS A 83 6.33 -7.60 -7.24
N SER A 84 5.92 -8.77 -7.70
CA SER A 84 6.01 -9.18 -9.11
C SER A 84 5.22 -8.26 -10.04
N PHE A 85 4.05 -7.77 -9.60
CA PHE A 85 3.24 -6.82 -10.37
C PHE A 85 3.90 -5.43 -10.45
N LEU A 86 4.56 -5.00 -9.36
CA LEU A 86 5.35 -3.76 -9.39
C LEU A 86 6.54 -3.88 -10.34
N MET A 87 7.23 -5.04 -10.37
CA MET A 87 8.32 -5.31 -11.32
C MET A 87 7.82 -5.27 -12.77
N GLU A 88 6.61 -5.76 -13.04
CA GLU A 88 6.01 -5.66 -14.36
C GLU A 88 5.64 -4.22 -14.72
N LEU A 89 5.07 -3.44 -13.78
CA LEU A 89 4.74 -2.02 -13.97
C LEU A 89 5.98 -1.16 -14.23
N LYS A 90 7.13 -1.50 -13.65
CA LYS A 90 8.41 -0.80 -13.88
C LYS A 90 8.79 -0.73 -15.38
N THR A 91 8.34 -1.68 -16.18
CA THR A 91 8.67 -1.71 -17.61
C THR A 91 7.93 -0.65 -18.44
N GLN A 92 6.94 0.03 -17.87
CA GLN A 92 6.11 1.02 -18.55
C GLN A 92 6.84 2.37 -18.69
N LYS A 93 7.05 2.83 -19.93
CA LYS A 93 7.84 4.04 -20.25
C LYS A 93 7.26 5.33 -19.64
N ASN A 94 5.94 5.41 -19.51
CA ASN A 94 5.23 6.59 -18.99
C ASN A 94 5.05 6.59 -17.47
N LEU A 95 5.56 5.57 -16.77
CA LEU A 95 5.38 5.38 -15.34
C LEU A 95 6.73 5.40 -14.62
N LYS A 96 6.79 6.13 -13.51
CA LYS A 96 7.87 6.09 -12.52
C LYS A 96 7.35 5.51 -11.22
N ILE A 97 8.06 4.56 -10.63
CA ILE A 97 7.65 3.98 -9.34
C ILE A 97 8.52 4.55 -8.23
N VAL A 98 7.86 5.16 -7.24
CA VAL A 98 8.46 5.70 -6.03
C VAL A 98 8.09 4.81 -4.86
N GLY A 99 9.08 4.27 -4.15
CA GLY A 99 8.87 3.48 -2.94
C GLY A 99 8.95 4.36 -1.69
N ILE A 100 7.99 4.23 -0.77
CA ILE A 100 8.09 4.79 0.59
C ILE A 100 8.27 3.60 1.53
N ASN A 101 9.48 3.46 2.06
CA ASN A 101 9.82 2.38 3.00
C ASN A 101 9.37 2.77 4.41
N TYR A 102 8.25 2.20 4.83
CA TYR A 102 7.51 2.57 6.04
C TYR A 102 7.97 1.81 7.27
N LYS A 103 8.46 2.53 8.29
CA LYS A 103 8.82 1.98 9.62
C LYS A 103 9.59 0.67 9.54
N ASP A 104 10.63 0.64 8.73
CA ASP A 104 11.38 -0.58 8.43
C ASP A 104 12.84 -0.49 8.89
N ASN A 105 13.49 -1.63 8.96
CA ASN A 105 14.92 -1.73 9.18
C ASN A 105 15.65 -1.73 7.84
N ASN A 106 16.57 -0.77 7.62
CA ASN A 106 17.29 -0.60 6.36
C ASN A 106 18.00 -1.89 5.88
N LYS A 107 18.59 -2.68 6.79
CA LYS A 107 19.24 -3.93 6.43
C LYS A 107 18.24 -4.97 5.92
N LYS A 108 17.07 -5.08 6.56
CA LYS A 108 16.00 -6.00 6.13
C LYS A 108 15.36 -5.53 4.82
N ALA A 109 15.12 -4.23 4.67
CA ALA A 109 14.63 -3.64 3.43
C ALA A 109 15.59 -3.91 2.26
N LYS A 110 16.91 -3.75 2.48
CA LYS A 110 17.94 -4.06 1.49
C LYS A 110 17.94 -5.55 1.12
N THR A 111 17.85 -6.43 2.10
CA THR A 111 17.76 -7.88 1.85
C THR A 111 16.54 -8.21 1.00
N PHE A 112 15.39 -7.65 1.33
CA PHE A 112 14.15 -7.81 0.55
C PHE A 112 14.33 -7.42 -0.92
N LEU A 113 14.92 -6.25 -1.17
CA LEU A 113 15.15 -5.76 -2.54
C LEU A 113 16.23 -6.56 -3.28
N ASN A 114 17.24 -7.07 -2.59
CA ASN A 114 18.25 -7.94 -3.19
C ASN A 114 17.68 -9.31 -3.61
N GLU A 115 16.72 -9.84 -2.84
CA GLU A 115 16.07 -11.12 -3.15
C GLU A 115 15.07 -11.00 -4.33
N LEU A 116 14.28 -9.92 -4.38
CA LEU A 116 13.16 -9.79 -5.30
C LEU A 116 13.40 -8.81 -6.46
N GLY A 117 14.52 -8.09 -6.43
CA GLY A 117 14.78 -6.95 -7.31
C GLY A 117 14.14 -5.66 -6.78
N SER A 118 14.50 -4.52 -7.36
CA SER A 118 13.86 -3.24 -7.02
C SER A 118 12.97 -2.74 -8.16
N PRO A 119 11.67 -2.57 -7.96
CA PRO A 119 10.79 -1.94 -8.93
C PRO A 119 10.94 -0.42 -8.94
N TYR A 120 11.51 0.17 -7.90
CA TYR A 120 11.52 1.60 -7.61
C TYR A 120 12.62 2.33 -8.37
N GLU A 121 12.30 3.54 -8.90
CA GLU A 121 13.29 4.50 -9.41
C GLU A 121 13.97 5.24 -8.27
N ILE A 122 13.21 5.56 -7.22
CA ILE A 122 13.70 6.15 -5.97
C ILE A 122 12.97 5.51 -4.79
N ILE A 123 13.68 5.33 -3.68
CA ILE A 123 13.10 4.85 -2.42
C ILE A 123 13.33 5.92 -1.35
N LEU A 124 12.26 6.25 -0.64
CA LEU A 124 12.23 7.23 0.43
C LEU A 124 12.13 6.51 1.78
N THR A 125 12.83 7.01 2.78
CA THR A 125 12.86 6.39 4.12
C THR A 125 11.87 7.10 5.05
N ASP A 126 10.81 6.41 5.45
CA ASP A 126 9.78 6.92 6.38
C ASP A 126 9.92 6.23 7.75
N LYS A 127 10.92 6.66 8.55
CA LYS A 127 11.30 6.02 9.81
C LYS A 127 10.19 6.04 10.87
N ASP A 128 9.44 7.12 10.94
CA ASP A 128 8.39 7.37 11.93
C ASP A 128 6.96 7.18 11.39
N GLY A 129 6.81 7.06 10.07
CA GLY A 129 5.53 6.90 9.40
C GLY A 129 4.81 8.21 9.10
N THR A 130 5.46 9.36 9.28
CA THR A 130 4.86 10.68 9.06
C THR A 130 4.48 10.87 7.61
N ILE A 131 5.34 10.48 6.65
CA ILE A 131 5.09 10.66 5.23
C ILE A 131 3.90 9.81 4.79
N ALA A 132 3.81 8.56 5.23
CA ALA A 132 2.66 7.70 4.94
C ALA A 132 1.34 8.33 5.44
N ILE A 133 1.34 8.94 6.63
CA ILE A 133 0.19 9.66 7.18
C ILE A 133 -0.18 10.88 6.31
N GLU A 134 0.79 11.66 5.86
CA GLU A 134 0.55 12.83 4.98
C GLU A 134 -0.06 12.41 3.64
N TRP A 135 0.32 11.25 3.09
CA TRP A 135 -0.33 10.63 1.95
C TRP A 135 -1.74 10.12 2.25
N GLY A 136 -2.12 10.07 3.53
CA GLY A 136 -3.41 9.51 3.98
C GLY A 136 -3.43 7.99 3.91
N ALA A 137 -2.29 7.33 4.07
CA ALA A 137 -2.21 5.88 4.17
C ALA A 137 -2.58 5.40 5.59
N TYR A 138 -3.16 4.21 5.64
CA TYR A 138 -3.58 3.56 6.89
C TYR A 138 -2.70 2.36 7.26
N GLY A 139 -1.93 1.87 6.29
CA GLY A 139 -1.08 0.70 6.49
C GLY A 139 -0.27 0.36 5.24
N VAL A 140 0.28 -0.85 5.20
CA VAL A 140 1.06 -1.38 4.08
C VAL A 140 0.48 -2.72 3.60
N PRO A 141 0.46 -2.98 2.27
CA PRO A 141 0.80 -2.02 1.22
C PRO A 141 -0.35 -1.07 0.91
N GLU A 142 -0.03 0.15 0.55
CA GLU A 142 -0.94 1.08 -0.10
C GLU A 142 -0.25 1.76 -1.27
N THR A 143 -1.00 1.99 -2.35
CA THR A 143 -0.43 2.54 -3.59
C THR A 143 -1.26 3.71 -4.09
N PHE A 144 -0.57 4.77 -4.53
CA PHE A 144 -1.19 5.97 -5.07
C PHE A 144 -0.72 6.19 -6.50
N LEU A 145 -1.65 6.29 -7.43
CA LEU A 145 -1.36 6.72 -8.80
C LEU A 145 -1.49 8.24 -8.87
N VAL A 146 -0.43 8.89 -9.33
CA VAL A 146 -0.31 10.34 -9.39
C VAL A 146 -0.07 10.78 -10.82
N PHE A 147 -0.73 11.86 -11.23
CA PHE A 147 -0.47 12.55 -12.49
C PHE A 147 -0.61 14.05 -12.29
N ASN A 148 0.30 14.84 -12.85
CA ASN A 148 0.34 16.30 -12.69
C ASN A 148 0.24 16.74 -11.23
N LYS A 149 1.01 16.10 -10.33
CA LYS A 149 1.03 16.36 -8.88
C LYS A 149 -0.33 16.15 -8.18
N LYS A 150 -1.28 15.42 -8.80
CA LYS A 150 -2.56 15.08 -8.21
C LYS A 150 -2.71 13.58 -8.06
N ILE A 151 -3.24 13.14 -6.92
CA ILE A 151 -3.60 11.76 -6.68
C ILE A 151 -4.85 11.44 -7.49
N ILE A 152 -4.73 10.59 -8.50
CA ILE A 152 -5.85 10.19 -9.38
C ILE A 152 -6.46 8.87 -8.97
N LYS A 153 -5.72 8.02 -8.26
CA LYS A 153 -6.21 6.74 -7.72
C LYS A 153 -5.48 6.38 -6.44
N LYS A 154 -6.21 5.84 -5.47
CA LYS A 154 -5.67 5.20 -4.26
C LYS A 154 -6.07 3.73 -4.26
N ILE A 155 -5.12 2.85 -3.98
CA ILE A 155 -5.28 1.40 -3.85
C ILE A 155 -4.89 1.03 -2.43
N ILE A 156 -5.80 0.38 -1.70
CA ILE A 156 -5.58 -0.12 -0.34
C ILE A 156 -5.41 -1.63 -0.43
N GLY A 157 -4.33 -2.14 0.13
CA GLY A 157 -3.93 -3.54 0.02
C GLY A 157 -3.11 -3.83 -1.24
N PRO A 158 -2.75 -5.11 -1.46
CA PRO A 158 -1.82 -5.50 -2.51
C PRO A 158 -2.40 -5.35 -3.92
N ILE A 159 -1.54 -4.93 -4.85
CA ILE A 159 -1.84 -4.95 -6.28
C ILE A 159 -2.00 -6.40 -6.73
N ASN A 160 -3.06 -6.66 -7.49
CA ASN A 160 -3.35 -7.95 -8.11
C ASN A 160 -3.45 -7.80 -9.63
N GLN A 161 -3.69 -8.90 -10.35
CA GLN A 161 -3.76 -8.91 -11.81
C GLN A 161 -4.78 -7.92 -12.39
N ASN A 162 -5.95 -7.78 -11.77
CA ASN A 162 -6.98 -6.84 -12.24
C ASN A 162 -6.53 -5.38 -12.08
N LEU A 163 -5.93 -5.04 -10.94
CA LEU A 163 -5.39 -3.71 -10.67
C LEU A 163 -4.19 -3.39 -11.56
N LEU A 164 -3.33 -4.37 -11.86
CA LEU A 164 -2.26 -4.23 -12.83
C LEU A 164 -2.79 -3.81 -14.20
N LEU A 165 -3.79 -4.52 -14.72
CA LEU A 165 -4.40 -4.21 -16.02
C LEU A 165 -5.09 -2.85 -16.01
N GLU A 166 -5.77 -2.51 -14.92
CA GLU A 166 -6.40 -1.20 -14.76
C GLU A 166 -5.38 -0.06 -14.76
N ILE A 167 -4.27 -0.20 -14.01
CA ILE A 167 -3.20 0.79 -13.99
C ILE A 167 -2.62 0.98 -15.39
N LYS A 168 -2.29 -0.11 -16.10
CA LYS A 168 -1.77 -0.05 -17.47
C LYS A 168 -2.69 0.73 -18.39
N LYS A 169 -4.00 0.45 -18.33
CA LYS A 169 -5.00 1.17 -19.15
C LYS A 169 -5.10 2.66 -18.84
N ILE A 170 -4.80 3.09 -17.62
CA ILE A 170 -4.84 4.51 -17.23
C ILE A 170 -3.62 5.27 -17.74
N ILE A 171 -2.46 4.60 -17.81
CA ILE A 171 -1.17 5.23 -18.16
C ILE A 171 -0.82 5.15 -19.65
N GLU A 172 -1.57 4.37 -20.45
CA GLU A 172 -1.51 4.35 -21.92
C GLU A 172 -1.99 5.66 -22.55
#